data_c45638f3dc6b3088b665b6d6662470b3
#
_entry.id   c45638f3dc6b3088b665b6d6662470b3
#
_cell.length_a   1.000
_cell.length_b   1.000
_cell.length_c   1.000
_cell.angle_alpha   90.00
_cell.angle_beta   90.00
_cell.angle_gamma   90.00
#
_symmetry.space_group_name_H-M   'P 1'
#
loop_
_entity.id
_entity.type
_entity.pdbx_description
1 polymer ?
#
loop_
_entity_poly.entity_id
_entity_poly.type
_entity_poly.pdbx_seq_one_letter_code
_entity_poly.pdbx_strand_id
1 'polypeptide(L)'
;MKIIVFALLLISNLLSAQPSNYLLAHKKSDDSLKFELNQIIKNHTEFTYTSSSTDVWDILKHTDRDPANANNVILLYSGRSIDAAQEYNNAAGWSREHVWAKSRGDFGTENGAGTDVHHLRPADVSVNSIRNNRNFDTCITCISIIDNGFNTGSKRDANLWTFEPPDAVKGDVARMLFYMAVRYEGEGSEPDLELTNTLLNNTDQSPLQARLSTLLHWNRIDSVSDWERNRNNIIDSFYQHNRNPFIDNPELAEYLWGDSIGIIWMPELSDTTIGAGLFKTHISEISIYPNPAQNQIIISHSNLSIDSYVILNYLGQSMIENKLESNVVDVSALPKGSYVLMLRDLNTNKSYFTKFIH
;
A
#
# COMPACT_ATOMS: atom_id res chain seq x y z
N MET A 1 -1.01 59.10 9.29
CA MET A 1 -1.99 58.02 9.25
C MET A 1 -1.42 56.92 8.33
N LYS A 2 -0.79 55.87 8.91
CA LYS A 2 -0.18 54.76 8.16
C LYS A 2 -1.22 53.63 8.05
N ILE A 3 -1.62 53.35 6.84
CA ILE A 3 -2.54 52.20 6.54
C ILE A 3 -1.68 50.96 6.49
N ILE A 4 -1.87 50.04 7.42
CA ILE A 4 -1.29 48.69 7.40
C ILE A 4 -2.25 47.80 6.64
N VAL A 5 -1.83 47.36 5.45
CA VAL A 5 -2.55 46.37 4.65
C VAL A 5 -2.15 45.00 5.19
N PHE A 6 -3.08 44.30 5.82
CA PHE A 6 -2.93 42.87 6.16
C PHE A 6 -3.20 42.07 4.89
N ALA A 7 -2.15 41.48 4.33
CA ALA A 7 -2.31 40.46 3.31
C ALA A 7 -2.73 39.13 3.98
N LEU A 8 -3.98 38.75 3.80
CA LEU A 8 -4.47 37.41 4.16
C LEU A 8 -3.89 36.42 3.17
N LEU A 9 -2.88 35.64 3.55
CA LEU A 9 -2.46 34.44 2.83
C LEU A 9 -3.54 33.38 3.00
N LEU A 10 -4.40 33.24 2.00
CA LEU A 10 -5.25 32.06 1.82
C LEU A 10 -4.35 30.87 1.46
N ILE A 11 -4.00 30.06 2.44
CA ILE A 11 -3.46 28.72 2.19
C ILE A 11 -4.65 27.89 1.71
N SER A 12 -4.78 27.76 0.39
CA SER A 12 -5.68 26.79 -0.21
C SER A 12 -5.12 25.40 0.08
N ASN A 13 -5.68 24.70 1.08
CA ASN A 13 -5.55 23.28 1.18
C ASN A 13 -6.17 22.68 -0.09
N LEU A 14 -5.36 22.32 -1.04
CA LEU A 14 -5.75 21.43 -2.14
C LEU A 14 -6.05 20.09 -1.50
N LEU A 15 -7.29 19.88 -1.10
CA LEU A 15 -7.83 18.54 -0.90
C LEU A 15 -7.69 17.84 -2.26
N SER A 16 -6.68 16.97 -2.37
CA SER A 16 -6.57 16.05 -3.49
C SER A 16 -7.78 15.13 -3.42
N ALA A 17 -8.79 15.39 -4.25
CA ALA A 17 -9.82 14.40 -4.49
C ALA A 17 -9.12 13.12 -4.95
N GLN A 18 -9.41 11.98 -4.31
CA GLN A 18 -8.91 10.69 -4.80
C GLN A 18 -9.31 10.54 -6.26
N PRO A 19 -8.39 10.11 -7.14
CA PRO A 19 -8.75 9.93 -8.53
C PRO A 19 -9.92 8.95 -8.65
N SER A 20 -10.92 9.30 -9.43
CA SER A 20 -12.10 8.46 -9.76
C SER A 20 -11.73 7.15 -10.49
N ASN A 21 -10.43 6.84 -10.60
CA ASN A 21 -9.87 5.79 -11.44
C ASN A 21 -10.14 4.37 -10.93
N TYR A 22 -10.49 4.18 -9.64
CA TYR A 22 -10.69 2.82 -9.08
C TYR A 22 -12.14 2.31 -9.18
N LEU A 23 -13.03 3.02 -9.89
CA LEU A 23 -14.44 2.63 -10.04
C LEU A 23 -14.63 1.24 -10.66
N LEU A 24 -13.75 0.82 -11.55
CA LEU A 24 -13.83 -0.52 -12.18
C LEU A 24 -13.50 -1.64 -11.18
N ALA A 25 -12.66 -1.35 -10.19
CA ALA A 25 -12.30 -2.29 -9.12
C ALA A 25 -13.36 -2.36 -8.00
N HIS A 26 -14.33 -1.43 -7.98
CA HIS A 26 -15.45 -1.47 -7.03
C HIS A 26 -16.27 -2.74 -7.18
N LYS A 27 -16.73 -3.29 -6.08
CA LYS A 27 -17.54 -4.51 -6.01
C LYS A 27 -16.84 -5.74 -6.58
N LYS A 28 -15.50 -5.74 -6.56
CA LYS A 28 -14.65 -6.88 -6.91
C LYS A 28 -14.01 -7.47 -5.68
N SER A 29 -13.60 -8.72 -5.75
CA SER A 29 -12.83 -9.44 -4.73
C SER A 29 -11.80 -10.35 -5.39
N ASP A 30 -10.80 -10.76 -4.64
CA ASP A 30 -9.83 -11.77 -5.03
C ASP A 30 -9.21 -11.51 -6.42
N ASP A 31 -9.11 -12.52 -7.27
CA ASP A 31 -8.53 -12.43 -8.62
C ASP A 31 -9.21 -11.37 -9.48
N SER A 32 -10.54 -11.18 -9.31
CA SER A 32 -11.26 -10.15 -10.07
C SER A 32 -10.87 -8.74 -9.64
N LEU A 33 -10.56 -8.54 -8.36
CA LEU A 33 -10.05 -7.27 -7.83
C LEU A 33 -8.63 -7.02 -8.33
N LYS A 34 -7.74 -8.03 -8.24
CA LYS A 34 -6.36 -7.96 -8.74
C LYS A 34 -6.34 -7.61 -10.22
N PHE A 35 -7.15 -8.31 -11.03
CA PHE A 35 -7.29 -8.07 -12.46
C PHE A 35 -7.70 -6.62 -12.78
N GLU A 36 -8.75 -6.09 -12.16
CA GLU A 36 -9.22 -4.73 -12.44
C GLU A 36 -8.20 -3.67 -12.01
N LEU A 37 -7.52 -3.86 -10.87
CA LEU A 37 -6.43 -2.99 -10.46
C LEU A 37 -5.28 -3.02 -11.47
N ASN A 38 -4.88 -4.20 -11.97
CA ASN A 38 -3.90 -4.32 -13.03
C ASN A 38 -4.33 -3.55 -14.29
N GLN A 39 -5.58 -3.73 -14.77
CA GLN A 39 -6.09 -3.01 -15.95
C GLN A 39 -6.03 -1.48 -15.79
N ILE A 40 -6.22 -0.96 -14.56
CA ILE A 40 -6.16 0.47 -14.26
C ILE A 40 -4.71 0.99 -14.34
N ILE A 41 -3.72 0.21 -13.90
CA ILE A 41 -2.35 0.70 -13.70
C ILE A 41 -1.36 0.26 -14.77
N LYS A 42 -1.69 -0.69 -15.65
CA LYS A 42 -0.73 -1.35 -16.56
C LYS A 42 -0.24 -0.50 -17.73
N ASN A 43 -1.04 0.42 -18.23
CA ASN A 43 -0.71 1.23 -19.41
C ASN A 43 -0.02 2.55 -19.02
N HIS A 44 1.08 2.46 -18.28
CA HIS A 44 1.83 3.64 -17.89
C HIS A 44 2.89 4.03 -18.93
N THR A 45 3.34 5.29 -18.89
CA THR A 45 4.46 5.76 -19.70
C THR A 45 5.76 5.19 -19.15
N GLU A 46 6.51 4.52 -20.00
CA GLU A 46 7.80 3.95 -19.63
C GLU A 46 8.95 4.92 -19.92
N PHE A 47 9.94 4.91 -19.04
CA PHE A 47 11.18 5.69 -19.19
C PHE A 47 12.37 4.76 -19.26
N THR A 48 13.43 5.19 -19.91
CA THR A 48 14.68 4.43 -19.97
C THR A 48 15.44 4.51 -18.65
N TYR A 49 16.18 3.46 -18.34
CA TYR A 49 17.00 3.40 -17.11
C TYR A 49 18.05 4.51 -17.09
N THR A 50 18.79 4.72 -18.21
CA THR A 50 19.74 5.81 -18.38
C THR A 50 19.70 6.29 -19.83
N SER A 51 19.57 7.61 -20.01
CA SER A 51 19.57 8.26 -21.35
C SER A 51 20.10 9.68 -21.28
N SER A 52 20.17 10.33 -22.46
CA SER A 52 20.43 11.77 -22.56
C SER A 52 19.16 12.62 -22.48
N SER A 53 17.99 11.98 -22.45
CA SER A 53 16.67 12.60 -22.21
C SER A 53 16.25 12.29 -20.78
N THR A 54 15.05 12.72 -20.38
CA THR A 54 14.49 12.36 -19.07
C THR A 54 14.56 10.85 -18.85
N ASP A 55 15.20 10.45 -17.79
CA ASP A 55 15.40 9.04 -17.40
C ASP A 55 15.08 8.80 -15.92
N VAL A 56 15.31 7.58 -15.45
CA VAL A 56 15.04 7.21 -14.05
C VAL A 56 15.82 8.07 -13.05
N TRP A 57 17.07 8.51 -13.35
CA TRP A 57 17.80 9.40 -12.46
C TRP A 57 17.06 10.72 -12.24
N ASP A 58 16.62 11.34 -13.34
CA ASP A 58 15.94 12.64 -13.30
C ASP A 58 14.60 12.54 -12.57
N ILE A 59 13.87 11.44 -12.78
CA ILE A 59 12.60 11.20 -12.10
C ILE A 59 12.82 11.06 -10.59
N LEU A 60 13.80 10.26 -10.17
CA LEU A 60 14.09 10.07 -8.74
C LEU A 60 14.58 11.35 -8.05
N LYS A 61 15.31 12.21 -8.74
CA LYS A 61 15.68 13.56 -8.23
C LYS A 61 14.45 14.43 -7.95
N HIS A 62 13.35 14.22 -8.66
CA HIS A 62 12.10 14.94 -8.43
C HIS A 62 11.22 14.26 -7.39
N THR A 63 11.02 12.95 -7.50
CA THR A 63 10.08 12.19 -6.64
C THR A 63 10.60 12.03 -5.21
N ASP A 64 11.92 11.97 -5.04
CA ASP A 64 12.58 11.71 -3.76
C ASP A 64 13.41 12.91 -3.27
N ARG A 65 13.06 14.11 -3.77
CA ARG A 65 13.71 15.37 -3.38
C ARG A 65 13.55 15.65 -1.89
N ASP A 66 14.63 16.06 -1.24
CA ASP A 66 14.60 16.52 0.15
C ASP A 66 13.81 17.83 0.27
N PRO A 67 12.70 17.87 1.04
CA PRO A 67 11.93 19.10 1.24
C PRO A 67 12.72 20.19 1.98
N ALA A 68 13.75 19.83 2.75
CA ALA A 68 14.62 20.78 3.44
C ALA A 68 15.76 21.32 2.55
N ASN A 69 16.14 20.59 1.50
CA ASN A 69 17.19 20.98 0.56
C ASN A 69 16.87 20.48 -0.86
N ALA A 70 16.36 21.38 -1.71
CA ALA A 70 15.93 21.04 -3.06
C ALA A 70 17.02 20.48 -4.00
N ASN A 71 18.30 20.59 -3.64
CA ASN A 71 19.42 20.01 -4.38
C ASN A 71 19.72 18.56 -3.97
N ASN A 72 19.05 18.05 -2.95
CA ASN A 72 19.32 16.73 -2.40
C ASN A 72 18.15 15.75 -2.68
N VAL A 73 18.48 14.46 -2.59
CA VAL A 73 17.52 13.36 -2.50
C VAL A 73 17.61 12.67 -1.13
N ILE A 74 16.49 12.10 -0.68
CA ILE A 74 16.45 11.27 0.53
C ILE A 74 16.64 9.82 0.15
N LEU A 75 17.60 9.15 0.81
CA LEU A 75 17.92 7.75 0.56
C LEU A 75 16.98 6.82 1.34
N LEU A 76 16.39 5.84 0.67
CA LEU A 76 15.35 4.96 1.23
C LEU A 76 15.78 4.26 2.53
N TYR A 77 16.95 3.64 2.53
CA TYR A 77 17.36 2.72 3.60
C TYR A 77 18.14 3.39 4.74
N SER A 78 18.40 4.67 4.65
CA SER A 78 19.15 5.39 5.70
C SER A 78 18.47 6.69 6.12
N GLY A 79 17.53 7.20 5.33
CA GLY A 79 16.92 8.52 5.53
C GLY A 79 17.93 9.68 5.33
N ARG A 80 19.14 9.41 4.85
CA ARG A 80 20.16 10.45 4.62
C ARG A 80 19.76 11.32 3.43
N SER A 81 19.99 12.61 3.59
CA SER A 81 19.92 13.59 2.52
C SER A 81 21.29 13.71 1.85
N ILE A 82 21.35 13.49 0.54
CA ILE A 82 22.59 13.57 -0.24
C ILE A 82 22.37 14.40 -1.50
N ASP A 83 23.41 15.11 -1.95
CA ASP A 83 23.37 15.88 -3.20
C ASP A 83 22.91 15.02 -4.38
N ALA A 84 21.81 15.41 -4.99
CA ALA A 84 21.16 14.69 -6.09
C ALA A 84 22.05 14.57 -7.33
N ALA A 85 23.02 15.47 -7.52
CA ALA A 85 23.98 15.40 -8.62
C ALA A 85 25.03 14.29 -8.46
N GLN A 86 25.13 13.67 -7.28
CA GLN A 86 26.09 12.59 -6.98
C GLN A 86 25.59 11.22 -7.45
N GLU A 87 25.04 11.13 -8.66
CA GLU A 87 24.65 9.85 -9.26
C GLU A 87 25.82 8.87 -9.26
N TYR A 88 25.66 7.74 -8.62
CA TYR A 88 26.68 6.70 -8.40
C TYR A 88 28.07 7.21 -8.00
N ASN A 89 28.65 8.16 -8.71
CA ASN A 89 29.94 8.83 -8.48
C ASN A 89 31.02 7.89 -7.93
N ASN A 90 31.36 6.81 -8.66
CA ASN A 90 32.30 5.78 -8.22
C ASN A 90 31.97 5.18 -6.84
N ALA A 91 30.71 4.97 -6.55
CA ALA A 91 30.14 4.49 -5.30
C ALA A 91 30.22 5.48 -4.12
N ALA A 92 30.62 6.73 -4.33
CA ALA A 92 30.60 7.79 -3.32
C ALA A 92 29.24 8.52 -3.26
N GLY A 93 28.40 8.37 -4.28
CA GLY A 93 27.08 8.97 -4.40
C GLY A 93 25.95 8.01 -3.98
N TRP A 94 24.82 8.10 -4.69
CA TRP A 94 23.66 7.26 -4.47
C TRP A 94 23.39 6.36 -5.69
N SER A 95 22.61 5.29 -5.48
CA SER A 95 22.25 4.35 -6.53
C SER A 95 20.73 4.24 -6.65
N ARG A 96 20.26 3.72 -7.78
CA ARG A 96 18.85 3.36 -7.99
C ARG A 96 18.62 1.96 -7.42
N GLU A 97 17.90 1.90 -6.31
CA GLU A 97 17.47 0.64 -5.70
C GLU A 97 16.24 0.10 -6.41
N HIS A 98 16.28 -1.16 -6.82
CA HIS A 98 15.12 -1.92 -7.22
C HIS A 98 14.54 -2.61 -5.97
N VAL A 99 13.49 -2.06 -5.37
CA VAL A 99 12.87 -2.63 -4.16
C VAL A 99 12.37 -4.05 -4.45
N TRP A 100 11.71 -4.29 -5.57
CA TRP A 100 11.64 -5.65 -6.12
C TRP A 100 12.96 -5.96 -6.81
N ALA A 101 13.75 -6.86 -6.25
CA ALA A 101 15.07 -7.14 -6.78
C ALA A 101 15.00 -7.61 -8.24
N LYS A 102 15.67 -6.90 -9.15
CA LYS A 102 15.61 -7.17 -10.59
C LYS A 102 16.03 -8.60 -11.00
N SER A 103 16.81 -9.28 -10.18
CA SER A 103 17.15 -10.70 -10.35
C SER A 103 15.98 -11.65 -9.96
N ARG A 104 14.96 -11.16 -9.28
CA ARG A 104 13.74 -11.89 -9.00
C ARG A 104 12.75 -11.65 -10.13
N GLY A 105 12.71 -12.56 -11.11
CA GLY A 105 11.98 -12.41 -12.35
C GLY A 105 12.87 -12.02 -13.54
N ASP A 106 14.19 -11.81 -13.29
CA ASP A 106 15.26 -11.59 -14.28
C ASP A 106 14.93 -10.49 -15.33
N PHE A 107 14.22 -9.42 -14.92
CA PHE A 107 13.80 -8.34 -15.81
C PHE A 107 14.86 -7.25 -16.04
N GLY A 108 16.01 -7.31 -15.37
CA GLY A 108 17.13 -6.43 -15.63
C GLY A 108 16.84 -4.94 -15.40
N THR A 109 17.21 -4.12 -16.38
CA THR A 109 17.00 -2.66 -16.41
C THR A 109 16.32 -2.22 -17.71
N GLU A 110 15.67 -3.15 -18.38
CA GLU A 110 14.87 -2.86 -19.57
C GLU A 110 13.59 -2.11 -19.20
N ASN A 111 13.00 -1.43 -20.18
CA ASN A 111 11.73 -0.73 -19.98
C ASN A 111 10.66 -1.67 -19.42
N GLY A 112 9.74 -1.13 -18.64
CA GLY A 112 8.77 -1.91 -17.88
C GLY A 112 9.23 -2.14 -16.43
N ALA A 113 9.22 -3.37 -15.93
CA ALA A 113 9.55 -3.68 -14.53
C ALA A 113 10.94 -3.17 -14.11
N GLY A 114 11.90 -3.12 -15.03
CA GLY A 114 13.27 -2.64 -14.77
C GLY A 114 13.39 -1.13 -14.60
N THR A 115 12.40 -0.36 -15.00
CA THR A 115 12.42 1.11 -14.99
C THR A 115 11.22 1.75 -14.31
N ASP A 116 10.32 0.93 -13.74
CA ASP A 116 9.13 1.42 -13.06
C ASP A 116 9.48 2.17 -11.78
N VAL A 117 9.22 3.48 -11.78
CA VAL A 117 9.63 4.34 -10.67
C VAL A 117 8.76 4.19 -9.42
N HIS A 118 7.65 3.45 -9.49
CA HIS A 118 6.90 3.12 -8.27
C HIS A 118 7.69 2.23 -7.31
N HIS A 119 8.64 1.43 -7.80
CA HIS A 119 9.52 0.63 -6.94
C HIS A 119 11.00 0.99 -7.00
N LEU A 120 11.38 1.94 -7.85
CA LEU A 120 12.76 2.46 -7.88
C LEU A 120 12.91 3.60 -6.88
N ARG A 121 13.98 3.58 -6.08
CA ARG A 121 14.25 4.58 -5.04
C ARG A 121 15.74 4.93 -4.98
N PRO A 122 16.10 6.15 -4.59
CA PRO A 122 17.49 6.47 -4.23
C PRO A 122 17.90 5.65 -3.01
N ALA A 123 19.10 5.07 -3.03
CA ALA A 123 19.66 4.34 -1.92
C ALA A 123 21.19 4.51 -1.82
N ASP A 124 21.73 4.35 -0.62
CA ASP A 124 23.18 4.25 -0.40
C ASP A 124 23.75 3.10 -1.22
N VAL A 125 24.82 3.33 -1.96
CA VAL A 125 25.42 2.30 -2.83
C VAL A 125 25.83 1.06 -2.02
N SER A 126 26.42 1.26 -0.86
CA SER A 126 26.84 0.18 0.03
C SER A 126 25.65 -0.60 0.61
N VAL A 127 24.60 0.11 1.06
CA VAL A 127 23.40 -0.52 1.63
C VAL A 127 22.64 -1.29 0.56
N ASN A 128 22.48 -0.73 -0.64
CA ASN A 128 21.88 -1.40 -1.78
C ASN A 128 22.66 -2.68 -2.14
N SER A 129 24.01 -2.61 -2.16
CA SER A 129 24.85 -3.79 -2.38
C SER A 129 24.65 -4.87 -1.31
N ILE A 130 24.53 -4.48 -0.04
CA ILE A 130 24.25 -5.41 1.06
C ILE A 130 22.85 -5.98 0.96
N ARG A 131 21.84 -5.15 0.62
CA ARG A 131 20.48 -5.61 0.41
C ARG A 131 20.43 -6.66 -0.69
N ASN A 132 21.07 -6.44 -1.82
CA ASN A 132 21.15 -7.40 -2.92
C ASN A 132 19.72 -7.88 -3.32
N ASN A 133 19.47 -9.21 -3.37
CA ASN A 133 18.15 -9.79 -3.59
C ASN A 133 17.58 -10.46 -2.32
N ARG A 134 17.94 -9.98 -1.13
CA ARG A 134 17.39 -10.50 0.12
C ARG A 134 15.89 -10.32 0.19
N ASN A 135 15.24 -11.30 0.82
CA ASN A 135 13.84 -11.21 1.15
C ASN A 135 13.61 -10.09 2.17
N PHE A 136 12.53 -9.37 2.05
CA PHE A 136 12.13 -8.45 3.10
C PHE A 136 11.44 -9.20 4.22
N ASP A 137 12.02 -9.19 5.41
CA ASP A 137 11.46 -9.84 6.58
C ASP A 137 12.01 -9.21 7.86
N THR A 138 11.32 -9.44 8.97
CA THR A 138 11.83 -9.11 10.29
C THR A 138 13.04 -9.97 10.60
N CYS A 139 14.12 -9.33 11.00
CA CYS A 139 15.39 -9.97 11.22
C CYS A 139 15.42 -10.66 12.61
N ILE A 140 15.75 -11.96 12.65
CA ILE A 140 15.86 -12.74 13.88
C ILE A 140 17.29 -12.65 14.44
N THR A 141 18.29 -12.93 13.62
CA THR A 141 19.73 -12.87 13.98
C THR A 141 20.36 -11.67 13.30
N CYS A 142 20.11 -10.50 13.86
CA CYS A 142 20.34 -9.23 13.20
C CYS A 142 21.78 -8.76 13.22
N ILE A 143 22.26 -8.35 12.06
CA ILE A 143 23.47 -7.57 11.89
C ILE A 143 23.04 -6.18 11.41
N SER A 144 23.31 -5.16 12.22
CA SER A 144 23.07 -3.76 11.83
C SER A 144 23.96 -3.36 10.66
N ILE A 145 23.39 -2.61 9.72
CA ILE A 145 24.11 -2.11 8.56
C ILE A 145 24.65 -0.71 8.88
N ILE A 146 25.97 -0.61 8.91
CA ILE A 146 26.69 0.64 9.14
C ILE A 146 27.33 1.05 7.81
N ASP A 147 27.03 2.27 7.36
CA ASP A 147 27.63 2.86 6.17
C ASP A 147 28.51 4.05 6.54
N ASN A 148 29.83 3.93 6.31
CA ASN A 148 30.82 4.97 6.66
C ASN A 148 30.69 5.49 8.10
N GLY A 149 30.44 4.59 9.06
CA GLY A 149 30.24 4.93 10.47
C GLY A 149 28.84 5.41 10.84
N PHE A 150 27.95 5.57 9.86
CA PHE A 150 26.56 5.94 10.06
C PHE A 150 25.69 4.68 10.24
N ASN A 151 24.95 4.59 11.32
CA ASN A 151 23.97 3.53 11.50
C ASN A 151 22.72 3.84 10.66
N THR A 152 22.48 3.04 9.63
CA THR A 152 21.38 3.26 8.69
C THR A 152 20.01 2.89 9.26
N GLY A 153 19.95 2.20 10.40
CA GLY A 153 18.73 1.62 10.94
C GLY A 153 18.31 0.32 10.24
N SER A 154 18.87 0.03 9.06
CA SER A 154 18.65 -1.23 8.35
C SER A 154 19.42 -2.38 8.99
N LYS A 155 18.89 -3.59 8.85
CA LYS A 155 19.51 -4.82 9.36
C LYS A 155 19.47 -5.92 8.31
N ARG A 156 20.35 -6.91 8.45
CA ARG A 156 20.32 -8.13 7.63
C ARG A 156 20.47 -9.36 8.49
N ASP A 157 19.90 -10.47 8.04
CA ASP A 157 20.23 -11.80 8.51
C ASP A 157 20.99 -12.54 7.40
N ALA A 158 22.17 -13.05 7.73
CA ALA A 158 23.01 -13.75 6.75
C ALA A 158 22.49 -15.18 6.49
N ASN A 159 21.95 -15.84 7.52
CA ASN A 159 21.53 -17.25 7.46
C ASN A 159 20.19 -17.40 6.73
N LEU A 160 19.25 -16.48 6.99
CA LEU A 160 17.92 -16.50 6.40
C LEU A 160 17.85 -15.72 5.08
N TRP A 161 18.91 -15.04 4.69
CA TRP A 161 18.97 -14.20 3.50
C TRP A 161 17.87 -13.14 3.49
N THR A 162 17.68 -12.48 4.65
CA THR A 162 16.67 -11.42 4.81
C THR A 162 17.28 -10.04 5.03
N PHE A 163 16.49 -9.02 4.79
CA PHE A 163 16.79 -7.62 5.01
C PHE A 163 15.59 -6.96 5.67
N GLU A 164 15.83 -6.24 6.74
CA GLU A 164 14.86 -5.43 7.46
C GLU A 164 15.22 -3.95 7.28
N PRO A 165 14.39 -3.15 6.58
CA PRO A 165 14.59 -1.72 6.44
C PRO A 165 14.29 -0.98 7.76
N PRO A 166 14.65 0.32 7.89
CA PRO A 166 14.24 1.13 9.02
C PRO A 166 12.72 1.18 9.20
N ASP A 167 12.25 1.30 10.43
CA ASP A 167 10.82 1.30 10.75
C ASP A 167 10.01 2.33 9.96
N ALA A 168 10.61 3.49 9.69
CA ALA A 168 9.99 4.61 8.99
C ALA A 168 9.67 4.37 7.50
N VAL A 169 10.12 3.24 6.91
CA VAL A 169 9.91 2.92 5.49
C VAL A 169 9.47 1.48 5.27
N LYS A 170 9.06 0.79 6.32
CA LYS A 170 8.55 -0.58 6.22
C LYS A 170 7.29 -0.66 5.39
N GLY A 171 6.35 0.24 5.66
CA GLY A 171 5.11 0.36 4.88
C GLY A 171 5.36 0.78 3.44
N ASP A 172 6.29 1.75 3.21
CA ASP A 172 6.69 2.15 1.86
C ASP A 172 7.15 0.94 1.03
N VAL A 173 8.06 0.13 1.60
CA VAL A 173 8.57 -1.09 0.95
C VAL A 173 7.44 -2.07 0.65
N ALA A 174 6.55 -2.31 1.61
CA ALA A 174 5.42 -3.22 1.42
C ALA A 174 4.52 -2.76 0.26
N ARG A 175 4.11 -1.49 0.25
CA ARG A 175 3.23 -0.92 -0.78
C ARG A 175 3.86 -0.88 -2.18
N MET A 176 5.20 -0.72 -2.27
CA MET A 176 5.91 -0.85 -3.55
C MET A 176 5.87 -2.30 -4.07
N LEU A 177 6.03 -3.28 -3.20
CA LEU A 177 6.00 -4.70 -3.58
C LEU A 177 4.59 -5.17 -3.93
N PHE A 178 3.57 -4.69 -3.24
CA PHE A 178 2.17 -4.94 -3.59
C PHE A 178 1.83 -4.37 -4.98
N TYR A 179 2.31 -3.16 -5.27
CA TYR A 179 2.15 -2.56 -6.60
C TYR A 179 2.79 -3.45 -7.68
N MET A 180 4.03 -3.87 -7.50
CA MET A 180 4.73 -4.70 -8.48
C MET A 180 4.00 -6.02 -8.73
N ALA A 181 3.49 -6.68 -7.69
CA ALA A 181 2.74 -7.92 -7.78
C ALA A 181 1.36 -7.78 -8.45
N VAL A 182 0.82 -6.57 -8.55
CA VAL A 182 -0.43 -6.30 -9.28
C VAL A 182 -0.15 -5.76 -10.69
N ARG A 183 0.92 -4.97 -10.84
CA ARG A 183 1.25 -4.34 -12.13
C ARG A 183 1.77 -5.36 -13.16
N TYR A 184 2.56 -6.33 -12.71
CA TYR A 184 3.27 -7.26 -13.59
C TYR A 184 2.71 -8.67 -13.45
N GLU A 185 1.73 -9.01 -14.30
CA GLU A 185 0.95 -10.25 -14.33
C GLU A 185 1.33 -11.15 -15.51
N GLY A 186 2.54 -11.03 -16.05
CA GLY A 186 3.02 -11.91 -17.12
C GLY A 186 2.39 -11.64 -18.49
N GLU A 187 1.84 -10.46 -18.74
CA GLU A 187 1.33 -10.13 -20.06
C GLU A 187 2.47 -9.96 -21.09
N GLY A 188 2.38 -10.67 -22.21
CA GLY A 188 3.39 -10.58 -23.27
C GLY A 188 4.76 -11.09 -22.84
N SER A 189 5.75 -10.20 -22.72
CA SER A 189 7.11 -10.51 -22.24
C SER A 189 7.39 -10.01 -20.83
N GLU A 190 6.40 -9.43 -20.18
CA GLU A 190 6.54 -8.96 -18.80
C GLU A 190 6.68 -10.14 -17.82
N PRO A 191 7.42 -9.98 -16.70
CA PRO A 191 7.47 -11.01 -15.67
C PRO A 191 6.11 -11.15 -14.98
N ASP A 192 5.80 -12.36 -14.52
CA ASP A 192 4.67 -12.64 -13.63
C ASP A 192 5.14 -12.57 -12.19
N LEU A 193 5.04 -11.38 -11.58
CA LEU A 193 5.62 -11.09 -10.27
C LEU A 193 4.65 -11.42 -9.13
N GLU A 194 5.03 -12.36 -8.25
CA GLU A 194 4.17 -12.82 -7.19
C GLU A 194 4.81 -12.73 -5.79
N LEU A 195 3.99 -12.54 -4.78
CA LEU A 195 4.40 -12.52 -3.38
C LEU A 195 4.31 -13.91 -2.76
N THR A 196 5.27 -14.25 -1.91
CA THR A 196 5.32 -15.56 -1.25
C THR A 196 5.68 -15.45 0.23
N ASN A 197 5.28 -16.45 1.01
CA ASN A 197 5.77 -16.62 2.38
C ASN A 197 7.02 -17.48 2.49
N THR A 198 7.45 -18.11 1.39
CA THR A 198 8.67 -18.92 1.36
C THR A 198 9.89 -18.03 1.19
N LEU A 199 10.85 -18.10 2.11
CA LEU A 199 12.13 -17.42 1.97
C LEU A 199 12.95 -18.03 0.83
N LEU A 200 13.41 -17.18 -0.06
CA LEU A 200 14.16 -17.56 -1.24
C LEU A 200 15.65 -17.39 -0.96
N ASN A 201 16.49 -18.26 -1.51
CA ASN A 201 17.94 -18.13 -1.40
C ASN A 201 18.49 -17.09 -2.40
N ASN A 202 19.78 -16.80 -2.32
CA ASN A 202 20.42 -15.75 -3.13
C ASN A 202 20.60 -16.11 -4.62
N THR A 203 20.46 -17.37 -4.99
CA THR A 203 20.58 -17.84 -6.39
C THR A 203 19.24 -18.04 -7.07
N ASP A 204 18.15 -17.94 -6.33
CA ASP A 204 16.80 -18.08 -6.85
C ASP A 204 16.44 -16.84 -7.69
N GLN A 205 16.08 -17.05 -8.94
CA GLN A 205 15.67 -16.02 -9.91
C GLN A 205 14.19 -16.08 -10.26
N SER A 206 13.42 -16.93 -9.57
CA SER A 206 11.97 -16.96 -9.75
C SER A 206 11.36 -15.58 -9.55
N PRO A 207 10.24 -15.26 -10.22
CA PRO A 207 9.57 -13.97 -10.13
C PRO A 207 8.80 -13.81 -8.80
N LEU A 208 9.44 -14.20 -7.69
CA LEU A 208 8.84 -14.22 -6.37
C LEU A 208 9.58 -13.27 -5.41
N GLN A 209 8.85 -12.61 -4.52
CA GLN A 209 9.40 -11.80 -3.44
C GLN A 209 8.74 -12.16 -2.10
N ALA A 210 9.56 -12.36 -1.07
CA ALA A 210 9.10 -12.68 0.29
C ALA A 210 9.42 -11.51 1.26
N ARG A 211 8.75 -11.46 2.40
CA ARG A 211 7.77 -12.38 2.96
C ARG A 211 6.41 -11.69 3.02
N LEU A 212 5.40 -12.21 2.35
CA LEU A 212 4.06 -11.62 2.28
C LEU A 212 3.45 -11.31 3.67
N SER A 213 3.52 -12.24 4.61
CA SER A 213 2.97 -12.01 5.97
C SER A 213 3.64 -10.85 6.70
N THR A 214 4.95 -10.65 6.49
CA THR A 214 5.70 -9.53 7.05
C THR A 214 5.33 -8.22 6.35
N LEU A 215 5.17 -8.23 5.02
CA LEU A 215 4.75 -7.05 4.26
C LEU A 215 3.35 -6.58 4.66
N LEU A 216 2.41 -7.49 4.85
CA LEU A 216 1.07 -7.17 5.38
C LEU A 216 1.17 -6.53 6.77
N HIS A 217 1.97 -7.11 7.65
CA HIS A 217 2.20 -6.54 8.98
C HIS A 217 2.81 -5.13 8.89
N TRP A 218 3.81 -4.92 8.05
CA TRP A 218 4.45 -3.62 7.86
C TRP A 218 3.47 -2.57 7.31
N ASN A 219 2.63 -2.93 6.36
CA ASN A 219 1.59 -2.05 5.83
C ASN A 219 0.58 -1.61 6.91
N ARG A 220 0.29 -2.50 7.89
CA ARG A 220 -0.62 -2.20 9.02
C ARG A 220 -0.02 -1.23 10.04
N ILE A 221 1.28 -1.36 10.33
CA ILE A 221 1.93 -0.58 11.39
C ILE A 221 2.56 0.72 10.91
N ASP A 222 2.86 0.85 9.62
CA ASP A 222 3.47 2.02 9.01
C ASP A 222 2.50 2.61 7.96
N SER A 223 1.70 3.55 8.43
CA SER A 223 0.65 4.20 7.63
C SER A 223 1.25 5.03 6.49
N VAL A 224 0.50 5.18 5.40
CA VAL A 224 0.90 6.02 4.26
C VAL A 224 1.22 7.43 4.71
N SER A 225 2.43 7.86 4.45
CA SER A 225 2.95 9.20 4.75
C SER A 225 2.55 10.23 3.69
N ASP A 226 2.63 11.52 4.04
CA ASP A 226 2.46 12.60 3.06
C ASP A 226 3.57 12.59 1.99
N TRP A 227 4.74 12.06 2.33
CA TRP A 227 5.84 11.82 1.40
C TRP A 227 5.43 10.85 0.29
N GLU A 228 4.90 9.68 0.64
CA GLU A 228 4.43 8.68 -0.32
C GLU A 228 3.30 9.23 -1.20
N ARG A 229 2.32 9.94 -0.60
CA ARG A 229 1.24 10.59 -1.37
C ARG A 229 1.77 11.59 -2.37
N ASN A 230 2.71 12.44 -1.95
CA ASN A 230 3.33 13.42 -2.84
C ASN A 230 4.11 12.74 -3.96
N ARG A 231 4.88 11.69 -3.64
CA ARG A 231 5.61 10.88 -4.61
C ARG A 231 4.67 10.26 -5.65
N ASN A 232 3.57 9.64 -5.20
CA ASN A 232 2.54 9.05 -6.04
C ASN A 232 1.92 10.10 -6.99
N ASN A 233 1.64 11.31 -6.46
CA ASN A 233 1.11 12.43 -7.25
C ASN A 233 2.12 12.92 -8.31
N ILE A 234 3.41 13.00 -7.99
CA ILE A 234 4.46 13.41 -8.93
C ILE A 234 4.60 12.39 -10.06
N ILE A 235 4.63 11.10 -9.75
CA ILE A 235 4.74 10.02 -10.74
C ILE A 235 3.55 10.08 -11.71
N ASP A 236 2.34 10.19 -11.19
CA ASP A 236 1.13 10.28 -11.99
C ASP A 236 1.07 11.54 -12.85
N SER A 237 1.31 12.72 -12.25
CA SER A 237 1.11 13.99 -12.94
C SER A 237 2.17 14.32 -13.98
N PHE A 238 3.42 13.87 -13.79
CA PHE A 238 4.55 14.34 -14.60
C PHE A 238 5.27 13.24 -15.37
N TYR A 239 5.09 11.96 -15.02
CA TYR A 239 5.92 10.90 -15.57
C TYR A 239 5.13 9.68 -16.08
N GLN A 240 4.82 8.73 -15.22
CA GLN A 240 4.24 7.46 -15.67
C GLN A 240 2.74 7.52 -15.97
N HIS A 241 2.04 8.51 -15.45
CA HIS A 241 0.58 8.69 -15.61
C HIS A 241 -0.23 7.49 -15.06
N ASN A 242 0.31 6.83 -14.07
CA ASN A 242 -0.38 5.84 -13.26
C ASN A 242 -0.06 6.06 -11.77
N ARG A 243 -0.82 5.39 -10.91
CA ARG A 243 -0.69 5.53 -9.46
C ARG A 243 -0.47 4.17 -8.81
N ASN A 244 0.21 4.17 -7.69
CA ASN A 244 0.24 3.02 -6.82
C ASN A 244 -1.07 2.96 -6.01
N PRO A 245 -1.96 1.98 -6.25
CA PRO A 245 -3.25 1.89 -5.58
C PRO A 245 -3.13 1.61 -4.08
N PHE A 246 -2.02 1.02 -3.63
CA PHE A 246 -1.76 0.73 -2.22
C PHE A 246 -1.30 1.95 -1.42
N ILE A 247 -0.94 3.06 -2.09
CA ILE A 247 -0.75 4.37 -1.46
C ILE A 247 -2.09 5.10 -1.34
N ASP A 248 -2.95 4.99 -2.35
CA ASP A 248 -4.27 5.63 -2.34
C ASP A 248 -5.25 4.89 -1.41
N ASN A 249 -5.20 3.56 -1.40
CA ASN A 249 -6.08 2.65 -0.65
C ASN A 249 -5.26 1.50 -0.04
N PRO A 250 -4.52 1.75 1.06
CA PRO A 250 -3.61 0.75 1.64
C PRO A 250 -4.29 -0.52 2.13
N GLU A 251 -5.60 -0.45 2.42
CA GLU A 251 -6.41 -1.61 2.79
C GLU A 251 -6.58 -2.63 1.65
N LEU A 252 -6.35 -2.27 0.38
CA LEU A 252 -6.41 -3.21 -0.74
C LEU A 252 -5.53 -4.45 -0.54
N ALA A 253 -4.40 -4.30 0.18
CA ALA A 253 -3.53 -5.42 0.52
C ALA A 253 -4.25 -6.50 1.34
N GLU A 254 -5.18 -6.09 2.21
CA GLU A 254 -5.99 -7.02 3.01
C GLU A 254 -7.00 -7.79 2.16
N TYR A 255 -7.55 -7.16 1.13
CA TYR A 255 -8.52 -7.77 0.22
C TYR A 255 -7.88 -8.74 -0.75
N LEU A 256 -6.60 -8.51 -1.12
CA LEU A 256 -5.88 -9.38 -2.05
C LEU A 256 -5.14 -10.52 -1.34
N TRP A 257 -4.55 -10.26 -0.17
CA TRP A 257 -3.64 -11.22 0.46
C TRP A 257 -3.80 -11.37 1.98
N GLY A 258 -4.64 -10.55 2.61
CA GLY A 258 -4.76 -10.49 4.07
C GLY A 258 -6.10 -11.00 4.61
N ASP A 259 -6.56 -10.34 5.67
CA ASP A 259 -7.71 -10.79 6.46
C ASP A 259 -9.06 -10.53 5.75
N SER A 260 -9.07 -9.83 4.61
CA SER A 260 -10.26 -9.49 3.83
C SER A 260 -10.40 -10.26 2.52
N ILE A 261 -9.62 -11.35 2.31
CA ILE A 261 -9.76 -12.25 1.16
C ILE A 261 -11.22 -12.74 1.07
N GLY A 262 -11.79 -12.74 -0.12
CA GLY A 262 -13.17 -13.14 -0.39
C GLY A 262 -14.21 -12.07 -0.08
N ILE A 263 -13.83 -10.92 0.48
CA ILE A 263 -14.71 -9.79 0.69
C ILE A 263 -14.64 -8.86 -0.51
N ILE A 264 -15.80 -8.36 -0.91
CA ILE A 264 -15.92 -7.36 -1.95
C ILE A 264 -15.32 -6.05 -1.46
N TRP A 265 -14.40 -5.48 -2.24
CA TRP A 265 -13.87 -4.15 -1.97
C TRP A 265 -14.87 -3.07 -2.39
N MET A 266 -15.25 -2.25 -1.43
CA MET A 266 -16.10 -1.07 -1.64
C MET A 266 -15.43 0.10 -0.91
N PRO A 267 -14.58 0.88 -1.60
CA PRO A 267 -14.07 2.10 -1.02
C PRO A 267 -15.24 3.05 -0.76
N GLU A 268 -15.23 3.72 0.37
CA GLU A 268 -16.22 4.77 0.63
C GLU A 268 -16.10 5.81 -0.49
N LEU A 269 -17.18 6.02 -1.22
CA LEU A 269 -17.27 7.14 -2.15
C LEU A 269 -17.08 8.39 -1.30
N SER A 270 -15.93 9.03 -1.40
CA SER A 270 -15.74 10.34 -0.80
C SER A 270 -16.74 11.28 -1.48
N ASP A 271 -17.86 11.49 -0.84
CA ASP A 271 -18.88 12.44 -1.28
C ASP A 271 -18.21 13.82 -1.33
N THR A 272 -17.96 14.31 -2.55
CA THR A 272 -17.27 15.58 -2.80
C THR A 272 -18.13 16.80 -2.44
N THR A 273 -19.20 16.59 -1.69
CA THR A 273 -20.02 17.65 -1.13
C THR A 273 -20.46 17.29 0.27
N ILE A 274 -19.65 17.70 1.24
CA ILE A 274 -19.99 18.14 2.60
C ILE A 274 -18.82 17.77 3.55
N GLY A 275 -18.22 18.78 4.13
CA GLY A 275 -17.39 18.91 5.32
C GLY A 275 -16.68 17.68 5.91
N ALA A 276 -15.36 17.79 6.02
CA ALA A 276 -14.47 16.83 6.66
C ALA A 276 -15.01 16.32 8.01
N GLY A 277 -15.62 15.14 8.01
CA GLY A 277 -15.90 14.33 9.18
C GLY A 277 -14.98 13.11 9.16
N LEU A 278 -14.09 13.05 10.12
CA LEU A 278 -13.21 11.90 10.37
C LEU A 278 -14.03 10.62 10.56
N PHE A 279 -14.09 9.76 9.54
CA PHE A 279 -14.56 8.39 9.73
C PHE A 279 -13.40 7.52 10.24
N LYS A 280 -13.32 7.42 11.55
CA LYS A 280 -12.51 6.43 12.23
C LYS A 280 -13.30 5.13 12.23
N THR A 281 -12.93 4.14 11.40
CA THR A 281 -13.48 2.78 11.48
C THR A 281 -13.07 2.17 12.81
N HIS A 282 -13.96 2.22 13.79
CA HIS A 282 -13.81 1.55 15.06
C HIS A 282 -14.20 0.08 14.94
N ILE A 283 -13.32 -0.76 14.37
CA ILE A 283 -13.50 -2.22 14.34
C ILE A 283 -13.50 -2.82 15.76
N SER A 284 -13.01 -2.09 16.76
CA SER A 284 -12.92 -2.54 18.16
C SER A 284 -14.18 -2.39 19.00
N GLU A 285 -15.25 -1.80 18.49
CA GLU A 285 -16.46 -1.50 19.27
C GLU A 285 -17.60 -2.49 19.07
N ILE A 286 -17.53 -3.38 18.06
CA ILE A 286 -18.57 -4.36 17.77
C ILE A 286 -17.97 -5.76 17.75
N SER A 287 -18.56 -6.64 18.53
CA SER A 287 -18.31 -8.07 18.47
C SER A 287 -19.61 -8.85 18.30
N ILE A 288 -19.54 -10.00 17.65
CA ILE A 288 -20.68 -10.88 17.44
C ILE A 288 -20.35 -12.29 17.90
N TYR A 289 -21.33 -12.94 18.52
CA TYR A 289 -21.21 -14.33 18.97
C TYR A 289 -22.61 -15.02 18.94
N PRO A 290 -22.63 -16.37 18.79
CA PRO A 290 -21.49 -17.21 18.44
C PRO A 290 -21.03 -17.00 17.00
N ASN A 291 -19.75 -17.22 16.73
CA ASN A 291 -19.21 -17.28 15.39
C ASN A 291 -18.24 -18.48 15.32
N PRO A 292 -18.55 -19.56 14.59
CA PRO A 292 -19.70 -19.73 13.68
C PRO A 292 -21.08 -19.66 14.36
N ALA A 293 -22.03 -19.08 13.64
CA ALA A 293 -23.43 -18.97 14.05
C ALA A 293 -24.23 -20.24 13.69
N GLN A 294 -25.31 -20.49 14.43
CA GLN A 294 -26.29 -21.54 14.08
C GLN A 294 -27.61 -20.95 13.67
N ASN A 295 -28.39 -20.46 14.61
CA ASN A 295 -29.72 -19.91 14.36
C ASN A 295 -29.77 -18.39 14.57
N GLN A 296 -28.88 -17.87 15.40
CA GLN A 296 -28.84 -16.45 15.74
C GLN A 296 -27.44 -15.98 16.05
N ILE A 297 -27.23 -14.68 15.90
CA ILE A 297 -26.03 -13.96 16.37
C ILE A 297 -26.46 -12.90 17.39
N ILE A 298 -25.60 -12.67 18.38
CA ILE A 298 -25.75 -11.61 19.37
C ILE A 298 -24.72 -10.55 19.06
N ILE A 299 -25.16 -9.32 18.93
CA ILE A 299 -24.31 -8.15 18.66
C ILE A 299 -23.96 -7.53 20.01
N SER A 300 -22.67 -7.42 20.29
CA SER A 300 -22.17 -6.67 21.45
C SER A 300 -21.47 -5.41 20.97
N HIS A 301 -21.89 -4.28 21.47
CA HIS A 301 -21.30 -2.97 21.18
C HIS A 301 -21.31 -2.09 22.43
N SER A 302 -20.37 -1.15 22.52
CA SER A 302 -20.31 -0.16 23.57
C SER A 302 -20.68 1.21 23.03
N ASN A 303 -21.73 1.83 23.62
CA ASN A 303 -22.12 3.23 23.35
C ASN A 303 -22.51 3.58 21.91
N LEU A 304 -22.98 2.60 21.10
CA LEU A 304 -23.47 2.84 19.76
C LEU A 304 -25.01 2.84 19.74
N SER A 305 -25.61 3.74 18.94
CA SER A 305 -27.04 3.80 18.70
C SER A 305 -27.36 3.16 17.34
N ILE A 306 -27.40 1.84 17.29
CA ILE A 306 -27.65 1.09 16.05
C ILE A 306 -29.14 0.99 15.79
N ASP A 307 -29.60 1.44 14.63
CA ASP A 307 -31.03 1.46 14.25
C ASP A 307 -31.41 0.34 13.29
N SER A 308 -30.48 -0.10 12.45
CA SER A 308 -30.76 -1.11 11.44
C SER A 308 -29.53 -1.95 11.10
N TYR A 309 -29.80 -3.08 10.47
CA TYR A 309 -28.76 -3.98 9.99
C TYR A 309 -29.07 -4.53 8.62
N VAL A 310 -28.01 -4.87 7.88
CA VAL A 310 -28.07 -5.62 6.62
C VAL A 310 -27.09 -6.78 6.70
N ILE A 311 -27.54 -7.97 6.30
CA ILE A 311 -26.65 -9.13 6.12
C ILE A 311 -26.41 -9.32 4.64
N LEU A 312 -25.15 -9.30 4.24
CA LEU A 312 -24.71 -9.47 2.86
C LEU A 312 -24.05 -10.83 2.70
N ASN A 313 -24.28 -11.50 1.57
CA ASN A 313 -23.50 -12.67 1.18
C ASN A 313 -22.13 -12.23 0.60
N TYR A 314 -21.30 -13.21 0.23
CA TYR A 314 -19.96 -12.96 -0.36
C TYR A 314 -20.01 -12.26 -1.73
N LEU A 315 -21.17 -12.19 -2.40
CA LEU A 315 -21.39 -11.43 -3.62
C LEU A 315 -21.90 -9.99 -3.35
N GLY A 316 -22.01 -9.59 -2.08
CA GLY A 316 -22.54 -8.27 -1.67
C GLY A 316 -24.06 -8.12 -1.85
N GLN A 317 -24.77 -9.23 -2.07
CA GLN A 317 -26.24 -9.21 -2.19
C GLN A 317 -26.85 -9.16 -0.79
N SER A 318 -27.83 -8.26 -0.58
CA SER A 318 -28.61 -8.21 0.66
C SER A 318 -29.43 -9.48 0.81
N MET A 319 -29.15 -10.22 1.87
CA MET A 319 -29.87 -11.43 2.25
C MET A 319 -30.97 -11.13 3.27
N ILE A 320 -30.68 -10.24 4.21
CA ILE A 320 -31.62 -9.78 5.25
C ILE A 320 -31.36 -8.30 5.47
N GLU A 321 -32.43 -7.50 5.52
CA GLU A 321 -32.36 -6.08 5.89
C GLU A 321 -33.54 -5.75 6.80
N ASN A 322 -33.24 -5.30 8.04
CA ASN A 322 -34.25 -5.00 9.04
C ASN A 322 -33.82 -3.90 10.00
N LYS A 323 -34.76 -3.37 10.76
CA LYS A 323 -34.47 -2.58 11.96
C LYS A 323 -33.90 -3.48 13.05
N LEU A 324 -32.99 -2.94 13.82
CA LEU A 324 -32.40 -3.63 14.97
C LEU A 324 -33.22 -3.32 16.23
N GLU A 325 -34.22 -4.17 16.53
CA GLU A 325 -35.08 -4.00 17.69
C GLU A 325 -34.46 -4.57 18.98
N SER A 326 -33.50 -5.47 18.82
CA SER A 326 -32.71 -6.06 19.92
C SER A 326 -31.32 -6.41 19.41
N ASN A 327 -30.39 -6.69 20.35
CA ASN A 327 -29.04 -7.13 19.99
C ASN A 327 -28.95 -8.55 19.44
N VAL A 328 -30.08 -9.21 19.22
CA VAL A 328 -30.16 -10.58 18.68
C VAL A 328 -30.71 -10.53 17.26
N VAL A 329 -30.00 -11.15 16.33
CA VAL A 329 -30.40 -11.26 14.92
C VAL A 329 -30.55 -12.73 14.57
N ASP A 330 -31.74 -13.09 14.07
CA ASP A 330 -32.05 -14.42 13.55
C ASP A 330 -31.36 -14.60 12.18
N VAL A 331 -30.56 -15.63 12.06
CA VAL A 331 -29.84 -15.99 10.84
C VAL A 331 -30.21 -17.40 10.35
N SER A 332 -31.18 -18.05 10.98
CA SER A 332 -31.58 -19.44 10.71
C SER A 332 -32.04 -19.70 9.26
N ALA A 333 -32.52 -18.66 8.57
CA ALA A 333 -32.95 -18.73 7.17
C ALA A 333 -31.79 -18.62 6.16
N LEU A 334 -30.58 -18.30 6.61
CA LEU A 334 -29.43 -18.15 5.72
C LEU A 334 -28.87 -19.52 5.32
N PRO A 335 -28.45 -19.74 4.07
CA PRO A 335 -27.64 -20.86 3.68
C PRO A 335 -26.32 -20.92 4.48
N LYS A 336 -25.68 -22.09 4.56
CA LYS A 336 -24.35 -22.19 5.16
C LYS A 336 -23.34 -21.41 4.32
N GLY A 337 -22.54 -20.57 4.97
CA GLY A 337 -21.56 -19.74 4.29
C GLY A 337 -21.00 -18.60 5.14
N SER A 338 -20.18 -17.77 4.51
CA SER A 338 -19.62 -16.55 5.12
C SER A 338 -20.48 -15.33 4.77
N TYR A 339 -20.69 -14.48 5.76
CA TYR A 339 -21.55 -13.31 5.66
C TYR A 339 -20.90 -12.07 6.26
N VAL A 340 -21.29 -10.91 5.78
CA VAL A 340 -20.96 -9.61 6.37
C VAL A 340 -22.22 -9.03 7.00
N LEU A 341 -22.16 -8.71 8.29
CA LEU A 341 -23.18 -7.94 8.99
C LEU A 341 -22.78 -6.46 8.92
N MET A 342 -23.62 -5.66 8.30
CA MET A 342 -23.53 -4.19 8.30
C MET A 342 -24.56 -3.64 9.28
N LEU A 343 -24.11 -2.83 10.22
CA LEU A 343 -24.95 -2.13 11.21
C LEU A 343 -24.96 -0.64 10.90
N ARG A 344 -26.11 0.01 10.98
CA ARG A 344 -26.27 1.44 10.70
C ARG A 344 -26.73 2.21 11.93
N ASP A 345 -26.08 3.32 12.19
CA ASP A 345 -26.50 4.36 13.14
C ASP A 345 -27.06 5.52 12.32
N LEU A 346 -28.36 5.67 12.31
CA LEU A 346 -29.05 6.72 11.53
C LEU A 346 -28.85 8.12 12.15
N ASN A 347 -28.51 8.22 13.45
CA ASN A 347 -28.29 9.51 14.10
C ASN A 347 -26.94 10.11 13.70
N THR A 348 -25.92 9.25 13.52
CA THR A 348 -24.58 9.67 13.15
C THR A 348 -24.26 9.42 11.69
N ASN A 349 -25.18 8.77 10.96
CA ASN A 349 -25.00 8.29 9.58
C ASN A 349 -23.75 7.41 9.38
N LYS A 350 -23.38 6.65 10.43
CA LYS A 350 -22.25 5.73 10.40
C LYS A 350 -22.71 4.31 10.13
N SER A 351 -21.88 3.55 9.42
CA SER A 351 -22.04 2.11 9.22
C SER A 351 -20.85 1.37 9.84
N TYR A 352 -21.14 0.22 10.45
CA TYR A 352 -20.16 -0.65 11.09
C TYR A 352 -20.28 -2.03 10.45
N PHE A 353 -19.15 -2.71 10.27
CA PHE A 353 -19.09 -3.98 9.56
C PHE A 353 -18.41 -5.04 10.43
N THR A 354 -18.94 -6.24 10.42
CA THR A 354 -18.29 -7.41 11.04
C THR A 354 -18.66 -8.68 10.27
N LYS A 355 -17.84 -9.72 10.37
CA LYS A 355 -18.03 -10.97 9.65
C LYS A 355 -18.54 -12.08 10.56
N PHE A 356 -19.31 -13.01 9.99
CA PHE A 356 -19.63 -14.26 10.65
C PHE A 356 -19.76 -15.40 9.66
N ILE A 357 -19.63 -16.62 10.19
CA ILE A 357 -19.85 -17.88 9.47
C ILE A 357 -21.17 -18.45 9.98
N HIS A 358 -22.03 -18.87 9.05
CA HIS A 358 -23.28 -19.58 9.37
C HIS A 358 -23.23 -21.05 8.97
#